data_448a4597af14ea3fed099d2e86bd5eda
#
_entry.id   448a4597af14ea3fed099d2e86bd5eda
#
_cell.length_a   1.000
_cell.length_b   1.000
_cell.length_c   1.000
_cell.angle_alpha   90.00
_cell.angle_beta   90.00
_cell.angle_gamma   90.00
#
_symmetry.space_group_name_H-M   'P 1'
#
loop_
_entity.id
_entity.type
_entity.pdbx_description
1 polymer ?
#
loop_
_entity_poly.entity_id
_entity_poly.type
_entity_poly.pdbx_seq_one_letter_code
_entity_poly.pdbx_strand_id
1 'polypeptide(L)'
;MKIKIFRWRAIGPLLVLFVIACVLWWLFADSIARRESQKVGTQMLGAKVEIQDLHLDLRNGDVTIRGLTIASPHEPFKNLLQADEIVADLDVVPLTEKKIIIDRIAAKGLRFGTPRQTDGRVAAKSGQGIAGRVLAETREWASQFQIPVLQLATGKISIDSLDPRRLSTIPAAAALGARADSSRRAWQAAFDTLRLGPALDSASATLEKLKRARATDLATLNEARQAIDRLKRARNRVTTLERSVTQGTANLKSGLAGLDSARRRDYAFARSLLKLPSLDAPAVGAALFAPGAIKPFERVLYYAELARRYMPPGLLPRATTGTNRVRRAGEDIRFPKERALPRFLLRNAELSFLLHPNDAQPQRYAGVLTGLTSDPAVYGRPTSFGASGPQLVAGGLLNHLRGIPVDTAGATLGGIQLPAFAVPGVPLRLDPGAAVTQLGFNLNGDTIHARFAIRSTNARWTRDSGFANGTIGDLIWRTVSGISNLDVEARLSGELHRPDLAVRSNLDQAIASRLRAVLGEQVAAAERQIRERVDALVNDKVGPVRAKVNELQTQAQAQVAQQRARLDELQKQLEQQLRQRIGLP
;
A
#
# COMPACT_ATOMS: atom_id res chain seq x y z
N MET A 1 -67.72 37.15 -11.31
CA MET A 1 -66.38 37.39 -11.82
C MET A 1 -65.76 36.07 -12.31
N LYS A 2 -65.81 35.76 -13.61
CA LYS A 2 -65.26 34.52 -14.18
C LYS A 2 -63.75 34.68 -14.35
N ILE A 3 -62.96 34.09 -13.47
CA ILE A 3 -61.50 34.08 -13.58
C ILE A 3 -61.14 33.18 -14.75
N LYS A 4 -60.71 33.78 -15.88
CA LYS A 4 -60.16 33.05 -17.02
C LYS A 4 -58.74 32.62 -16.66
N ILE A 5 -58.60 31.46 -16.00
CA ILE A 5 -57.31 30.88 -15.54
C ILE A 5 -56.43 30.44 -16.72
N PHE A 6 -57.01 30.26 -17.91
CA PHE A 6 -56.31 29.79 -19.09
C PHE A 6 -56.14 30.91 -20.15
N ARG A 7 -54.91 31.48 -20.23
CA ARG A 7 -54.52 32.41 -21.33
C ARG A 7 -54.01 31.61 -22.52
N TRP A 8 -54.89 31.14 -23.41
CA TRP A 8 -54.52 30.34 -24.59
C TRP A 8 -53.51 31.05 -25.50
N ARG A 9 -53.44 32.38 -25.54
CA ARG A 9 -52.44 33.14 -26.30
C ARG A 9 -51.04 33.05 -25.77
N ALA A 10 -50.83 32.69 -24.49
CA ALA A 10 -49.51 32.49 -23.89
C ALA A 10 -49.17 30.99 -23.80
N ILE A 11 -50.16 30.13 -23.63
CA ILE A 11 -49.96 28.68 -23.49
C ILE A 11 -49.72 28.01 -24.85
N GLY A 12 -50.35 28.49 -25.92
CA GLY A 12 -50.17 27.97 -27.28
C GLY A 12 -48.72 28.00 -27.76
N PRO A 13 -48.05 29.18 -27.76
CA PRO A 13 -46.61 29.24 -28.13
C PRO A 13 -45.71 28.42 -27.22
N LEU A 14 -46.00 28.34 -25.92
CA LEU A 14 -45.22 27.58 -24.93
C LEU A 14 -45.37 26.08 -25.18
N LEU A 15 -46.56 25.61 -25.53
CA LEU A 15 -46.83 24.22 -25.89
C LEU A 15 -46.13 23.82 -27.19
N VAL A 16 -46.17 24.71 -28.20
CA VAL A 16 -45.44 24.52 -29.48
C VAL A 16 -43.94 24.45 -29.20
N LEU A 17 -43.40 25.34 -28.38
CA LEU A 17 -41.99 25.35 -28.03
C LEU A 17 -41.61 24.09 -27.23
N PHE A 18 -42.48 23.62 -26.35
CA PHE A 18 -42.31 22.36 -25.62
C PHE A 18 -42.32 21.16 -26.58
N VAL A 19 -43.25 21.10 -27.53
CA VAL A 19 -43.28 20.03 -28.54
C VAL A 19 -42.02 20.05 -29.40
N ILE A 20 -41.58 21.25 -29.86
CA ILE A 20 -40.32 21.40 -30.59
C ILE A 20 -39.13 20.91 -29.73
N ALA A 21 -39.08 21.28 -28.46
CA ALA A 21 -38.04 20.83 -27.55
C ALA A 21 -38.07 19.30 -27.36
N CYS A 22 -39.24 18.68 -27.25
CA CYS A 22 -39.40 17.24 -27.19
C CYS A 22 -38.95 16.54 -28.48
N VAL A 23 -39.28 17.09 -29.64
CA VAL A 23 -38.84 16.56 -30.96
C VAL A 23 -37.33 16.70 -31.12
N LEU A 24 -36.76 17.85 -30.77
CA LEU A 24 -35.31 18.04 -30.78
C LEU A 24 -34.61 17.10 -29.78
N TRP A 25 -35.17 16.92 -28.59
CA TRP A 25 -34.65 15.97 -27.64
C TRP A 25 -34.68 14.55 -28.19
N TRP A 26 -35.78 14.14 -28.79
CA TRP A 26 -35.92 12.81 -29.39
C TRP A 26 -34.93 12.57 -30.53
N LEU A 27 -34.64 13.63 -31.36
CA LEU A 27 -33.70 13.54 -32.47
C LEU A 27 -32.22 13.55 -32.05
N PHE A 28 -31.88 14.24 -30.95
CA PHE A 28 -30.48 14.48 -30.56
C PHE A 28 -30.04 13.79 -29.27
N ALA A 29 -30.98 13.22 -28.50
CA ALA A 29 -30.69 12.58 -27.19
C ALA A 29 -29.58 11.54 -27.32
N ASP A 30 -29.68 10.61 -28.26
CA ASP A 30 -28.69 9.55 -28.49
C ASP A 30 -27.30 10.11 -28.80
N SER A 31 -27.23 11.15 -29.65
CA SER A 31 -25.96 11.77 -30.03
C SER A 31 -25.30 12.52 -28.87
N ILE A 32 -26.09 13.20 -28.05
CA ILE A 32 -25.63 13.92 -26.85
C ILE A 32 -25.16 12.89 -25.81
N ALA A 33 -25.98 11.88 -25.52
CA ALA A 33 -25.66 10.83 -24.59
C ALA A 33 -24.38 10.06 -24.98
N ARG A 34 -24.22 9.75 -26.27
CA ARG A 34 -23.02 9.13 -26.80
C ARG A 34 -21.77 9.97 -26.52
N ARG A 35 -21.79 11.29 -26.87
CA ARG A 35 -20.65 12.17 -26.66
C ARG A 35 -20.28 12.34 -25.20
N GLU A 36 -21.26 12.54 -24.32
CA GLU A 36 -21.01 12.68 -22.89
C GLU A 36 -20.55 11.35 -22.26
N SER A 37 -21.11 10.22 -22.67
CA SER A 37 -20.65 8.89 -22.22
C SER A 37 -19.20 8.61 -22.62
N GLN A 38 -18.80 8.96 -23.86
CA GLN A 38 -17.40 8.85 -24.31
C GLN A 38 -16.48 9.75 -23.48
N LYS A 39 -16.88 10.99 -23.20
CA LYS A 39 -16.09 11.96 -22.43
C LYS A 39 -15.93 11.51 -20.98
N VAL A 40 -17.03 11.15 -20.32
CA VAL A 40 -17.02 10.67 -18.94
C VAL A 40 -16.21 9.38 -18.82
N GLY A 41 -16.45 8.40 -19.71
CA GLY A 41 -15.71 7.15 -19.74
C GLY A 41 -14.20 7.37 -19.94
N THR A 42 -13.83 8.27 -20.85
CA THR A 42 -12.42 8.64 -21.07
C THR A 42 -11.79 9.26 -19.83
N GLN A 43 -12.50 10.15 -19.13
CA GLN A 43 -12.01 10.76 -17.88
C GLN A 43 -11.89 9.74 -16.75
N MET A 44 -12.85 8.82 -16.64
CA MET A 44 -12.86 7.80 -15.59
C MET A 44 -11.75 6.76 -15.76
N LEU A 45 -11.52 6.31 -16.99
CA LEU A 45 -10.57 5.23 -17.30
C LEU A 45 -9.15 5.75 -17.61
N GLY A 46 -8.99 7.05 -17.85
CA GLY A 46 -7.70 7.62 -18.25
C GLY A 46 -7.20 7.13 -19.61
N ALA A 47 -8.10 6.57 -20.41
CA ALA A 47 -7.83 6.04 -21.74
C ALA A 47 -9.01 6.37 -22.66
N LYS A 48 -8.76 6.47 -23.96
CA LYS A 48 -9.76 6.88 -24.95
C LYS A 48 -10.91 5.86 -25.01
N VAL A 49 -12.14 6.35 -24.82
CA VAL A 49 -13.37 5.58 -24.97
C VAL A 49 -14.10 6.07 -26.22
N GLU A 50 -14.41 5.16 -27.12
CA GLU A 50 -15.13 5.43 -28.38
C GLU A 50 -16.36 4.55 -28.45
N ILE A 51 -17.49 5.14 -28.82
CA ILE A 51 -18.78 4.49 -29.00
C ILE A 51 -19.26 4.80 -30.42
N GLN A 52 -19.54 3.80 -31.22
CA GLN A 52 -20.03 4.00 -32.59
C GLN A 52 -21.48 4.49 -32.58
N ASP A 53 -22.32 3.79 -31.85
CA ASP A 53 -23.72 4.11 -31.71
C ASP A 53 -24.23 3.88 -30.29
N LEU A 54 -25.15 4.76 -29.85
CA LEU A 54 -25.79 4.66 -28.54
C LEU A 54 -27.27 5.01 -28.72
N HIS A 55 -28.13 4.08 -28.35
CA HIS A 55 -29.57 4.24 -28.39
C HIS A 55 -30.18 4.16 -26.99
N LEU A 56 -31.02 5.13 -26.67
CA LEU A 56 -31.70 5.25 -25.38
C LEU A 56 -33.21 5.07 -25.55
N ASP A 57 -33.75 3.98 -25.03
CA ASP A 57 -35.20 3.82 -24.88
C ASP A 57 -35.61 4.12 -23.43
N LEU A 58 -35.82 5.40 -23.15
CA LEU A 58 -36.19 5.88 -21.81
C LEU A 58 -37.59 5.38 -21.37
N ARG A 59 -38.42 4.90 -22.29
CA ARG A 59 -39.74 4.38 -21.95
C ARG A 59 -39.65 3.01 -21.29
N ASN A 60 -38.78 2.17 -21.82
CA ASN A 60 -38.54 0.81 -21.33
C ASN A 60 -37.34 0.74 -20.38
N GLY A 61 -36.52 1.78 -20.31
CA GLY A 61 -35.28 1.79 -19.53
C GLY A 61 -34.09 1.15 -20.22
N ASP A 62 -34.21 0.80 -21.50
CA ASP A 62 -33.16 0.11 -22.25
C ASP A 62 -32.13 1.06 -22.82
N VAL A 63 -30.86 0.73 -22.63
CA VAL A 63 -29.71 1.42 -23.23
C VAL A 63 -28.93 0.43 -24.07
N THR A 64 -28.86 0.66 -25.37
CA THR A 64 -28.07 -0.16 -26.29
C THR A 64 -26.85 0.60 -26.76
N ILE A 65 -25.65 0.06 -26.54
CA ILE A 65 -24.38 0.61 -27.01
C ILE A 65 -23.81 -0.36 -28.05
N ARG A 66 -23.47 0.15 -29.23
CA ARG A 66 -22.83 -0.63 -30.29
C ARG A 66 -21.43 -0.09 -30.59
N GLY A 67 -20.50 -1.00 -30.85
CA GLY A 67 -19.14 -0.67 -31.24
C GLY A 67 -18.38 0.13 -30.16
N LEU A 68 -18.47 -0.32 -28.89
CA LEU A 68 -17.66 0.24 -27.80
C LEU A 68 -16.22 -0.19 -27.96
N THR A 69 -15.31 0.77 -27.91
CA THR A 69 -13.86 0.54 -27.85
C THR A 69 -13.24 1.34 -26.71
N ILE A 70 -12.46 0.68 -25.87
CA ILE A 70 -11.73 1.27 -24.75
C ILE A 70 -10.26 1.02 -24.98
N ALA A 71 -9.46 2.08 -25.15
CA ALA A 71 -8.03 1.96 -25.33
C ALA A 71 -7.34 1.47 -24.04
N SER A 72 -6.19 0.81 -24.17
CA SER A 72 -5.38 0.42 -23.02
C SER A 72 -4.60 1.63 -22.49
N PRO A 73 -4.66 1.95 -21.19
CA PRO A 73 -3.85 3.03 -20.61
C PRO A 73 -2.36 2.69 -20.58
N HIS A 74 -2.01 1.40 -20.63
CA HIS A 74 -0.63 0.90 -20.58
C HIS A 74 -0.03 0.70 -21.98
N GLU A 75 -0.85 0.29 -22.95
CA GLU A 75 -0.45 0.00 -24.34
C GLU A 75 -1.33 0.81 -25.32
N PRO A 76 -0.94 2.05 -25.68
CA PRO A 76 -1.83 2.98 -26.40
C PRO A 76 -2.29 2.51 -27.79
N PHE A 77 -1.56 1.61 -28.42
CA PHE A 77 -1.91 1.01 -29.71
C PHE A 77 -2.65 -0.31 -29.59
N LYS A 78 -3.18 -0.60 -28.41
CA LYS A 78 -4.08 -1.73 -28.18
C LYS A 78 -5.34 -1.29 -27.46
N ASN A 79 -6.44 -1.96 -27.73
CA ASN A 79 -7.67 -1.83 -26.96
C ASN A 79 -7.60 -2.71 -25.72
N LEU A 80 -7.97 -2.13 -24.57
CA LEU A 80 -8.22 -2.91 -23.36
C LEU A 80 -9.44 -3.81 -23.55
N LEU A 81 -10.50 -3.22 -24.14
CA LEU A 81 -11.79 -3.89 -24.38
C LEU A 81 -12.39 -3.35 -25.66
N GLN A 82 -12.96 -4.24 -26.45
CA GLN A 82 -13.85 -3.94 -27.55
C GLN A 82 -15.12 -4.77 -27.37
N ALA A 83 -16.28 -4.15 -27.55
CA ALA A 83 -17.58 -4.82 -27.47
C ALA A 83 -18.39 -4.51 -28.72
N ASP A 84 -19.02 -5.53 -29.30
CA ASP A 84 -19.88 -5.34 -30.48
C ASP A 84 -21.23 -4.76 -30.06
N GLU A 85 -21.82 -5.29 -28.99
CA GLU A 85 -23.10 -4.80 -28.45
C GLU A 85 -23.15 -4.95 -26.93
N ILE A 86 -23.63 -3.90 -26.26
CA ILE A 86 -23.93 -3.91 -24.82
C ILE A 86 -25.38 -3.44 -24.66
N VAL A 87 -26.20 -4.23 -24.03
CA VAL A 87 -27.57 -3.86 -23.64
C VAL A 87 -27.63 -3.74 -22.13
N ALA A 88 -28.13 -2.62 -21.65
CA ALA A 88 -28.29 -2.32 -20.24
C ALA A 88 -29.75 -1.98 -19.94
N ASP A 89 -30.27 -2.57 -18.87
CA ASP A 89 -31.58 -2.31 -18.30
C ASP A 89 -31.43 -1.30 -17.16
N LEU A 90 -31.97 -0.10 -17.35
CA LEU A 90 -31.79 1.06 -16.50
C LEU A 90 -33.09 1.35 -15.72
N ASP A 91 -33.01 1.43 -14.41
CA ASP A 91 -34.13 1.91 -13.61
C ASP A 91 -34.31 3.43 -13.82
N VAL A 92 -35.42 3.78 -14.49
CA VAL A 92 -35.67 5.19 -14.94
C VAL A 92 -36.09 6.09 -13.78
N VAL A 93 -36.72 5.54 -12.73
CA VAL A 93 -37.25 6.34 -11.60
C VAL A 93 -36.13 7.04 -10.82
N PRO A 94 -35.02 6.39 -10.44
CA PRO A 94 -33.91 7.04 -9.75
C PRO A 94 -33.19 8.13 -10.57
N LEU A 95 -33.32 8.13 -11.90
CA LEU A 95 -32.73 9.19 -12.73
C LEU A 95 -33.29 10.59 -12.38
N THR A 96 -34.55 10.68 -11.95
CA THR A 96 -35.14 11.93 -11.49
C THR A 96 -34.42 12.48 -10.25
N GLU A 97 -33.77 11.62 -9.47
CA GLU A 97 -32.96 11.96 -8.31
C GLU A 97 -31.45 12.06 -8.65
N LYS A 98 -31.09 12.09 -9.92
CA LYS A 98 -29.70 12.07 -10.39
C LYS A 98 -28.92 10.82 -9.95
N LYS A 99 -29.60 9.68 -9.84
CA LYS A 99 -29.03 8.37 -9.54
C LYS A 99 -29.12 7.49 -10.76
N ILE A 100 -28.06 6.77 -11.08
CA ILE A 100 -27.98 5.83 -12.20
C ILE A 100 -27.99 4.43 -11.61
N ILE A 101 -29.10 3.74 -11.75
CA ILE A 101 -29.27 2.36 -11.29
C ILE A 101 -29.48 1.49 -12.51
N ILE A 102 -28.61 0.51 -12.68
CA ILE A 102 -28.64 -0.45 -13.78
C ILE A 102 -28.91 -1.82 -13.18
N ASP A 103 -30.02 -2.43 -13.55
CA ASP A 103 -30.41 -3.71 -13.01
C ASP A 103 -29.63 -4.85 -13.67
N ARG A 104 -29.46 -4.78 -14.99
CA ARG A 104 -28.73 -5.79 -15.74
C ARG A 104 -27.96 -5.17 -16.90
N ILE A 105 -26.76 -5.70 -17.13
CA ILE A 105 -25.99 -5.49 -18.37
C ILE A 105 -25.77 -6.86 -19.03
N ALA A 106 -26.00 -6.92 -20.34
CA ALA A 106 -25.60 -8.05 -21.18
C ALA A 106 -24.65 -7.55 -22.26
N ALA A 107 -23.42 -8.06 -22.31
CA ALA A 107 -22.44 -7.66 -23.30
C ALA A 107 -22.05 -8.82 -24.21
N LYS A 108 -22.07 -8.59 -25.53
CA LYS A 108 -21.77 -9.55 -26.57
C LYS A 108 -20.56 -9.13 -27.40
N GLY A 109 -19.84 -10.10 -27.94
CA GLY A 109 -18.70 -9.84 -28.83
C GLY A 109 -17.53 -9.15 -28.14
N LEU A 110 -17.33 -9.42 -26.85
CA LEU A 110 -16.24 -8.83 -26.09
C LEU A 110 -14.90 -9.41 -26.56
N ARG A 111 -13.95 -8.54 -26.87
CA ARG A 111 -12.57 -8.86 -27.26
C ARG A 111 -11.60 -8.00 -26.47
N PHE A 112 -10.46 -8.57 -26.12
CA PHE A 112 -9.44 -7.91 -25.33
C PHE A 112 -8.11 -7.86 -26.10
N GLY A 113 -7.32 -6.82 -25.87
CA GLY A 113 -5.98 -6.71 -26.45
C GLY A 113 -5.94 -6.52 -27.97
N THR A 114 -7.07 -6.14 -28.61
CA THR A 114 -7.12 -5.97 -30.07
C THR A 114 -6.22 -4.83 -30.54
N PRO A 115 -5.53 -4.97 -31.70
CA PRO A 115 -4.68 -3.91 -32.22
C PRO A 115 -5.49 -2.67 -32.58
N ARG A 116 -4.87 -1.52 -32.41
CA ARG A 116 -5.46 -0.20 -32.66
C ARG A 116 -4.60 0.58 -33.65
N GLN A 117 -5.21 1.23 -34.63
CA GLN A 117 -4.51 2.02 -35.64
C GLN A 117 -4.21 3.46 -35.13
N THR A 118 -5.00 3.97 -34.18
CA THR A 118 -4.87 5.32 -33.63
C THR A 118 -4.33 5.28 -32.20
N ASP A 119 -3.57 6.31 -31.81
CA ASP A 119 -3.10 6.45 -30.44
C ASP A 119 -4.29 6.60 -29.47
N GLY A 120 -4.36 5.73 -28.49
CA GLY A 120 -5.37 5.72 -27.44
C GLY A 120 -5.05 6.61 -26.23
N ARG A 121 -3.94 7.34 -26.26
CA ARG A 121 -3.58 8.27 -25.19
C ARG A 121 -4.56 9.43 -25.12
N VAL A 122 -4.83 9.85 -23.91
CA VAL A 122 -5.65 11.03 -23.63
C VAL A 122 -4.74 12.24 -23.54
N ALA A 123 -5.09 13.36 -24.19
CA ALA A 123 -4.30 14.58 -24.13
C ALA A 123 -4.09 15.04 -22.67
N ALA A 124 -2.93 15.63 -22.36
CA ALA A 124 -2.48 15.96 -20.99
C ALA A 124 -3.50 16.79 -20.17
N LYS A 125 -4.35 17.61 -20.81
CA LYS A 125 -5.43 18.35 -20.14
C LYS A 125 -6.56 17.46 -19.59
N SER A 126 -6.82 16.31 -20.21
CA SER A 126 -7.78 15.30 -19.73
C SER A 126 -7.14 14.23 -18.86
N GLY A 127 -5.80 14.12 -18.86
CA GLY A 127 -5.03 13.20 -18.03
C GLY A 127 -4.88 13.63 -16.55
N GLN A 128 -5.40 14.81 -16.17
CA GLN A 128 -5.45 15.26 -14.76
C GLN A 128 -6.57 14.59 -13.95
N GLY A 129 -7.36 13.69 -14.54
CA GLY A 129 -8.37 12.89 -13.86
C GLY A 129 -7.77 11.89 -12.84
N ILE A 130 -8.64 11.27 -12.07
CA ILE A 130 -8.27 10.26 -11.05
C ILE A 130 -7.43 9.15 -11.70
N ALA A 131 -7.88 8.62 -12.83
CA ALA A 131 -7.19 7.53 -13.52
C ALA A 131 -5.77 7.92 -14.02
N GLY A 132 -5.57 9.15 -14.51
CA GLY A 132 -4.24 9.62 -14.91
C GLY A 132 -3.26 9.74 -13.74
N ARG A 133 -3.74 10.18 -12.58
CA ARG A 133 -2.91 10.21 -11.35
C ARG A 133 -2.55 8.82 -10.87
N VAL A 134 -3.52 7.91 -10.81
CA VAL A 134 -3.28 6.51 -10.42
C VAL A 134 -2.27 5.85 -11.37
N LEU A 135 -2.38 6.10 -12.68
CA LEU A 135 -1.42 5.56 -13.65
C LEU A 135 0.00 6.10 -13.44
N ALA A 136 0.13 7.38 -13.10
CA ALA A 136 1.43 7.99 -12.80
C ALA A 136 2.03 7.39 -11.51
N GLU A 137 1.23 7.28 -10.46
CA GLU A 137 1.63 6.69 -9.17
C GLU A 137 2.06 5.22 -9.32
N THR A 138 1.31 4.41 -10.08
CA THR A 138 1.68 3.00 -10.30
C THR A 138 2.91 2.82 -11.17
N ARG A 139 3.16 3.73 -12.12
CA ARG A 139 4.41 3.74 -12.90
C ARG A 139 5.61 4.15 -12.05
N GLU A 140 5.44 5.17 -11.20
CA GLU A 140 6.46 5.58 -10.24
C GLU A 140 6.78 4.42 -9.28
N TRP A 141 5.75 3.76 -8.75
CA TRP A 141 5.92 2.54 -7.97
C TRP A 141 6.74 1.47 -8.73
N ALA A 142 6.40 1.18 -9.99
CA ALA A 142 7.14 0.19 -10.79
C ALA A 142 8.61 0.58 -11.00
N SER A 143 8.91 1.88 -11.09
CA SER A 143 10.28 2.40 -11.26
C SER A 143 11.15 2.29 -10.00
N GLN A 144 10.55 2.13 -8.82
CA GLN A 144 11.27 2.00 -7.55
C GLN A 144 11.97 0.65 -7.39
N PHE A 145 11.55 -0.37 -8.14
CA PHE A 145 12.19 -1.69 -8.07
C PHE A 145 13.54 -1.67 -8.76
N GLN A 146 14.59 -1.68 -7.96
CA GLN A 146 15.95 -1.91 -8.44
C GLN A 146 16.13 -3.40 -8.69
N ILE A 147 15.99 -3.80 -9.95
CA ILE A 147 16.22 -5.19 -10.35
C ILE A 147 17.73 -5.46 -10.28
N PRO A 148 18.17 -6.47 -9.51
CA PRO A 148 19.56 -6.87 -9.52
C PRO A 148 19.94 -7.29 -10.95
N VAL A 149 20.86 -6.59 -11.58
CA VAL A 149 21.36 -7.00 -12.88
C VAL A 149 22.52 -7.97 -12.68
N LEU A 150 22.44 -9.16 -13.23
CA LEU A 150 23.56 -10.11 -13.32
C LEU A 150 24.63 -9.57 -14.30
N GLN A 151 25.15 -8.37 -14.05
CA GLN A 151 26.28 -7.85 -14.81
C GLN A 151 27.55 -8.46 -14.24
N LEU A 152 28.07 -9.41 -14.97
CA LEU A 152 29.38 -10.01 -14.72
C LEU A 152 30.45 -9.02 -15.18
N ALA A 153 30.73 -8.01 -14.36
CA ALA A 153 31.75 -7.03 -14.66
C ALA A 153 33.15 -7.68 -14.53
N THR A 154 33.82 -7.85 -15.64
CA THR A 154 35.25 -8.26 -15.72
C THR A 154 36.20 -7.10 -15.44
N GLY A 155 35.69 -5.93 -15.01
CA GLY A 155 36.50 -4.72 -14.75
C GLY A 155 36.98 -4.59 -13.30
N LYS A 156 38.09 -3.89 -13.09
CA LYS A 156 38.61 -3.54 -11.75
C LYS A 156 37.52 -2.74 -11.00
N ILE A 157 37.14 -3.23 -9.85
CA ILE A 157 36.12 -2.61 -8.98
C ILE A 157 36.78 -1.40 -8.32
N SER A 158 36.35 -0.18 -8.68
CA SER A 158 36.77 1.05 -8.00
C SER A 158 35.77 1.41 -6.90
N ILE A 159 36.21 1.29 -5.64
CA ILE A 159 35.40 1.55 -4.44
C ILE A 159 35.46 3.03 -4.03
N ASP A 160 36.37 3.80 -4.65
CA ASP A 160 36.66 5.19 -4.26
C ASP A 160 35.53 6.18 -4.59
N SER A 161 34.55 5.77 -5.39
CA SER A 161 33.41 6.62 -5.82
C SER A 161 32.20 6.63 -4.87
N LEU A 162 32.32 6.00 -3.69
CA LEU A 162 31.21 5.99 -2.73
C LEU A 162 31.07 7.35 -2.02
N ASP A 163 30.10 8.14 -2.43
CA ASP A 163 29.80 9.43 -1.79
C ASP A 163 29.09 9.21 -0.43
N PRO A 164 29.71 9.64 0.69
CA PRO A 164 29.10 9.51 2.03
C PRO A 164 27.72 10.16 2.16
N ARG A 165 27.44 11.21 1.37
CA ARG A 165 26.16 11.94 1.39
C ARG A 165 24.99 11.08 0.90
N ARG A 166 25.26 10.02 0.17
CA ARG A 166 24.24 9.08 -0.35
C ARG A 166 23.95 7.93 0.61
N LEU A 167 24.71 7.81 1.70
CA LEU A 167 24.49 6.78 2.72
C LEU A 167 23.33 7.17 3.62
N SER A 168 22.34 6.30 3.74
CA SER A 168 21.13 6.51 4.54
C SER A 168 21.38 6.46 6.05
N THR A 169 22.47 5.80 6.48
CA THR A 169 22.84 5.69 7.90
C THR A 169 23.30 7.02 8.48
N ILE A 170 23.96 7.88 7.70
CA ILE A 170 24.48 9.16 8.19
C ILE A 170 23.35 10.11 8.65
N PRO A 171 22.35 10.46 7.81
CA PRO A 171 21.25 11.29 8.27
C PRO A 171 20.39 10.62 9.35
N ALA A 172 20.25 9.28 9.33
CA ALA A 172 19.55 8.54 10.37
C ALA A 172 20.28 8.66 11.74
N ALA A 173 21.61 8.56 11.77
CA ALA A 173 22.41 8.76 12.97
C ALA A 173 22.25 10.20 13.51
N ALA A 174 22.34 11.21 12.64
CA ALA A 174 22.14 12.60 13.03
C ALA A 174 20.74 12.83 13.64
N ALA A 175 19.70 12.29 13.03
CA ALA A 175 18.33 12.37 13.52
C ALA A 175 18.15 11.67 14.87
N LEU A 176 18.76 10.50 15.07
CA LEU A 176 18.73 9.80 16.36
C LEU A 176 19.51 10.57 17.43
N GLY A 177 20.65 11.14 17.09
CA GLY A 177 21.43 12.01 17.98
C GLY A 177 20.62 13.21 18.45
N ALA A 178 19.93 13.90 17.54
CA ALA A 178 19.05 15.01 17.87
C ALA A 178 17.87 14.60 18.77
N ARG A 179 17.29 13.41 18.53
CA ARG A 179 16.25 12.83 19.41
C ARG A 179 16.80 12.51 20.81
N ALA A 180 18.01 11.96 20.91
CA ALA A 180 18.65 11.71 22.20
C ALA A 180 18.86 13.02 22.97
N ASP A 181 19.29 14.08 22.28
CA ASP A 181 19.47 15.41 22.91
C ASP A 181 18.15 16.02 23.37
N SER A 182 17.10 15.92 22.58
CA SER A 182 15.78 16.39 23.00
C SER A 182 15.22 15.59 24.17
N SER A 183 15.40 14.27 24.18
CA SER A 183 15.01 13.41 25.30
C SER A 183 15.78 13.76 26.57
N ARG A 184 17.11 13.98 26.47
CA ARG A 184 17.94 14.42 27.61
C ARG A 184 17.41 15.71 28.20
N ARG A 185 17.18 16.74 27.39
CA ARG A 185 16.66 18.03 27.86
C ARG A 185 15.28 17.90 28.51
N ALA A 186 14.39 17.11 27.88
CA ALA A 186 13.05 16.87 28.42
C ALA A 186 13.09 16.17 29.79
N TRP A 187 13.93 15.13 29.90
CA TRP A 187 14.07 14.43 31.19
C TRP A 187 14.74 15.27 32.26
N GLN A 188 15.79 16.03 31.92
CA GLN A 188 16.41 16.99 32.87
C GLN A 188 15.38 18.01 33.37
N ALA A 189 14.64 18.66 32.48
CA ALA A 189 13.59 19.58 32.87
C ALA A 189 12.50 18.89 33.73
N ALA A 190 12.14 17.66 33.43
CA ALA A 190 11.19 16.89 34.23
C ALA A 190 11.76 16.56 35.64
N PHE A 191 13.03 16.19 35.75
CA PHE A 191 13.71 15.99 37.04
C PHE A 191 13.73 17.30 37.86
N ASP A 192 14.06 18.45 37.25
CA ASP A 192 14.11 19.75 37.92
C ASP A 192 12.72 20.17 38.42
N THR A 193 11.66 19.86 37.66
CA THR A 193 10.27 20.17 38.04
C THR A 193 9.74 19.30 39.18
N LEU A 194 10.34 18.13 39.43
CA LEU A 194 9.91 17.26 40.53
C LEU A 194 10.06 17.92 41.90
N ARG A 195 11.06 18.81 42.06
CA ARG A 195 11.35 19.54 43.34
C ARG A 195 11.20 18.64 44.56
N LEU A 196 11.86 17.50 44.55
CA LEU A 196 11.74 16.50 45.63
C LEU A 196 12.43 16.93 46.93
N GLY A 197 13.44 17.79 46.84
CA GLY A 197 14.20 18.28 48.03
C GLY A 197 13.28 18.73 49.17
N PRO A 198 12.42 19.73 48.99
CA PRO A 198 11.52 20.19 50.04
C PRO A 198 10.59 19.13 50.63
N ALA A 199 10.15 18.17 49.79
CA ALA A 199 9.30 17.06 50.25
C ALA A 199 10.10 16.03 51.08
N LEU A 200 11.33 15.73 50.66
CA LEU A 200 12.24 14.82 51.39
C LEU A 200 12.71 15.47 52.70
N ASP A 201 13.10 16.76 52.68
CA ASP A 201 13.56 17.51 53.87
C ASP A 201 12.43 17.61 54.91
N SER A 202 11.21 17.97 54.45
CA SER A 202 10.04 18.02 55.31
C SER A 202 9.72 16.64 55.92
N ALA A 203 9.86 15.55 55.12
CA ALA A 203 9.60 14.19 55.59
C ALA A 203 10.65 13.70 56.58
N SER A 204 11.94 14.00 56.34
CA SER A 204 13.02 13.65 57.28
C SER A 204 12.92 14.44 58.57
N ALA A 205 12.62 15.75 58.51
CA ALA A 205 12.38 16.54 59.72
C ALA A 205 11.18 16.03 60.53
N THR A 206 10.10 15.63 59.84
CA THR A 206 8.93 15.03 60.51
C THR A 206 9.26 13.66 61.09
N LEU A 207 10.11 12.86 60.46
CA LEU A 207 10.58 11.57 60.99
C LEU A 207 11.37 11.77 62.28
N GLU A 208 12.26 12.77 62.34
CA GLU A 208 13.02 13.07 63.56
C GLU A 208 12.12 13.60 64.70
N LYS A 209 11.12 14.42 64.39
CA LYS A 209 10.10 14.81 65.37
C LYS A 209 9.31 13.61 65.87
N LEU A 210 8.88 12.73 64.98
CA LEU A 210 8.08 11.55 65.32
C LEU A 210 8.84 10.55 66.20
N LYS A 211 10.16 10.37 66.00
CA LYS A 211 11.03 9.56 66.89
C LYS A 211 11.04 10.07 68.32
N ARG A 212 10.91 11.38 68.55
CA ARG A 212 10.94 12.03 69.89
C ARG A 212 9.54 12.27 70.46
N ALA A 213 8.48 12.13 69.65
CA ALA A 213 7.10 12.43 70.05
C ALA A 213 6.53 11.38 71.00
N ARG A 214 5.62 11.78 71.92
CA ARG A 214 4.82 10.87 72.74
C ARG A 214 3.57 10.39 71.97
N ALA A 215 3.02 9.25 72.34
CA ALA A 215 1.82 8.69 71.65
C ALA A 215 0.58 9.59 71.71
N THR A 216 0.56 10.55 72.65
CA THR A 216 -0.52 11.54 72.85
C THR A 216 -0.35 12.82 72.01
N ASP A 217 0.75 12.98 71.28
CA ASP A 217 1.01 14.17 70.47
C ASP A 217 0.30 14.07 69.12
N LEU A 218 -1.00 14.41 69.10
CA LEU A 218 -1.85 14.38 67.92
C LEU A 218 -1.39 15.32 66.82
N ALA A 219 -0.70 16.44 67.14
CA ALA A 219 -0.20 17.37 66.14
C ALA A 219 0.93 16.73 65.34
N THR A 220 1.92 16.11 65.99
CA THR A 220 3.03 15.41 65.31
C THR A 220 2.56 14.19 64.52
N LEU A 221 1.55 13.46 65.02
CA LEU A 221 0.94 12.34 64.29
C LEU A 221 0.22 12.80 62.99
N ASN A 222 -0.47 13.94 63.04
CA ASN A 222 -1.10 14.52 61.85
C ASN A 222 -0.06 15.07 60.84
N GLU A 223 1.03 15.71 61.35
CA GLU A 223 2.15 16.11 60.49
C GLU A 223 2.76 14.90 59.77
N ALA A 224 2.93 13.78 60.46
CA ALA A 224 3.45 12.53 59.86
C ALA A 224 2.51 11.96 58.76
N ARG A 225 1.19 11.97 58.98
CA ARG A 225 0.21 11.54 57.95
C ARG A 225 0.29 12.45 56.74
N GLN A 226 0.34 13.76 56.95
CA GLN A 226 0.47 14.73 55.85
C GLN A 226 1.80 14.57 55.08
N ALA A 227 2.89 14.25 55.79
CA ALA A 227 4.18 14.00 55.17
C ALA A 227 4.12 12.70 54.29
N ILE A 228 3.50 11.64 54.81
CA ILE A 228 3.26 10.41 54.01
C ILE A 228 2.45 10.70 52.77
N ASP A 229 1.38 11.50 52.84
CA ASP A 229 0.56 11.84 51.69
C ASP A 229 1.32 12.71 50.67
N ARG A 230 2.21 13.58 51.14
CA ARG A 230 3.12 14.34 50.25
C ARG A 230 4.11 13.42 49.57
N LEU A 231 4.69 12.44 50.28
CA LEU A 231 5.59 11.45 49.71
C LEU A 231 4.87 10.55 48.68
N LYS A 232 3.64 10.13 48.97
CA LYS A 232 2.80 9.38 47.99
C LYS A 232 2.57 10.16 46.70
N ARG A 233 2.23 11.46 46.82
CA ARG A 233 2.08 12.32 45.65
C ARG A 233 3.40 12.51 44.90
N ALA A 234 4.53 12.67 45.62
CA ALA A 234 5.85 12.75 45.01
C ALA A 234 6.22 11.43 44.30
N ARG A 235 5.94 10.30 44.92
CA ARG A 235 6.13 8.96 44.33
C ARG A 235 5.35 8.78 43.05
N ASN A 236 4.08 9.20 43.02
CA ASN A 236 3.27 9.11 41.81
C ASN A 236 3.86 9.94 40.64
N ARG A 237 4.42 11.13 40.95
CA ARG A 237 5.13 11.94 39.94
C ARG A 237 6.41 11.26 39.46
N VAL A 238 7.18 10.64 40.35
CA VAL A 238 8.37 9.84 39.96
C VAL A 238 7.98 8.64 39.11
N THR A 239 6.90 7.93 39.45
CA THR A 239 6.40 6.81 38.65
C THR A 239 5.95 7.24 37.25
N THR A 240 5.35 8.42 37.13
CA THR A 240 4.99 8.97 35.82
C THR A 240 6.24 9.29 35.00
N LEU A 241 7.25 9.90 35.62
CA LEU A 241 8.54 10.16 34.96
C LEU A 241 9.25 8.84 34.58
N GLU A 242 9.23 7.84 35.45
CA GLU A 242 9.76 6.49 35.18
C GLU A 242 9.17 5.87 33.92
N ARG A 243 7.84 5.97 33.76
CA ARG A 243 7.16 5.50 32.52
C ARG A 243 7.64 6.28 31.30
N SER A 244 7.73 7.60 31.41
CA SER A 244 8.21 8.46 30.31
C SER A 244 9.66 8.12 29.93
N VAL A 245 10.55 7.91 30.90
CA VAL A 245 11.94 7.52 30.65
C VAL A 245 12.00 6.13 30.03
N THR A 246 11.23 5.17 30.55
CA THR A 246 11.18 3.81 30.00
C THR A 246 10.69 3.80 28.55
N GLN A 247 9.62 4.53 28.26
CA GLN A 247 9.10 4.68 26.90
C GLN A 247 10.11 5.36 25.98
N GLY A 248 10.70 6.46 26.43
CA GLY A 248 11.67 7.21 25.66
C GLY A 248 12.95 6.41 25.38
N THR A 249 13.44 5.64 26.36
CA THR A 249 14.58 4.75 26.16
C THR A 249 14.27 3.59 25.20
N ALA A 250 13.04 3.04 25.24
CA ALA A 250 12.59 2.04 24.28
C ALA A 250 12.57 2.62 22.84
N ASN A 251 12.09 3.85 22.67
CA ASN A 251 12.09 4.54 21.39
C ASN A 251 13.52 4.81 20.88
N LEU A 252 14.44 5.18 21.74
CA LEU A 252 15.85 5.38 21.35
C LEU A 252 16.53 4.03 20.98
N LYS A 253 16.22 2.94 21.67
CA LYS A 253 16.69 1.59 21.30
C LYS A 253 16.16 1.15 19.95
N SER A 254 14.89 1.36 19.68
CA SER A 254 14.31 1.07 18.36
C SER A 254 14.98 1.89 17.26
N GLY A 255 15.35 3.15 17.57
CA GLY A 255 16.15 4.00 16.70
C GLY A 255 17.55 3.41 16.41
N LEU A 256 18.22 2.82 17.40
CA LEU A 256 19.51 2.12 17.18
C LEU A 256 19.34 0.90 16.26
N ALA A 257 18.28 0.10 16.45
CA ALA A 257 17.95 -1.00 15.53
C ALA A 257 17.67 -0.50 14.12
N GLY A 258 17.05 0.70 14.00
CA GLY A 258 16.86 1.39 12.73
C GLY A 258 18.17 1.77 12.04
N LEU A 259 19.22 2.15 12.78
CA LEU A 259 20.55 2.41 12.23
C LEU A 259 21.20 1.14 11.65
N ASP A 260 21.05 0.00 12.29
CA ASP A 260 21.56 -1.27 11.78
C ASP A 260 20.83 -1.68 10.48
N SER A 261 19.55 -1.35 10.38
CA SER A 261 18.77 -1.55 9.14
C SER A 261 19.17 -0.57 8.06
N ALA A 262 19.46 0.71 8.38
CA ALA A 262 19.99 1.69 7.44
C ALA A 262 21.36 1.28 6.92
N ARG A 263 22.26 0.80 7.80
CA ARG A 263 23.57 0.29 7.45
C ARG A 263 23.49 -0.90 6.47
N ARG A 264 22.56 -1.82 6.68
CA ARG A 264 22.31 -2.91 5.72
C ARG A 264 21.86 -2.39 4.35
N ARG A 265 21.01 -1.37 4.31
CA ARG A 265 20.64 -0.71 3.05
C ARG A 265 21.82 -0.03 2.37
N ASP A 266 22.70 0.61 3.14
CA ASP A 266 23.91 1.25 2.61
C ASP A 266 24.90 0.23 2.02
N TYR A 267 25.04 -0.95 2.63
CA TYR A 267 25.78 -2.05 2.02
C TYR A 267 25.15 -2.51 0.70
N ALA A 268 23.84 -2.69 0.68
CA ALA A 268 23.13 -3.07 -0.55
C ALA A 268 23.27 -1.99 -1.63
N PHE A 269 23.16 -0.71 -1.25
CA PHE A 269 23.37 0.43 -2.14
C PHE A 269 24.81 0.46 -2.69
N ALA A 270 25.82 0.37 -1.83
CA ALA A 270 27.23 0.36 -2.26
C ALA A 270 27.52 -0.83 -3.19
N ARG A 271 26.93 -1.99 -2.89
CA ARG A 271 27.00 -3.17 -3.74
C ARG A 271 26.32 -2.95 -5.10
N SER A 272 25.18 -2.27 -5.13
CA SER A 272 24.48 -1.97 -6.39
C SER A 272 25.24 -0.99 -7.28
N LEU A 273 25.92 -0.01 -6.69
CA LEU A 273 26.78 0.94 -7.43
C LEU A 273 27.94 0.23 -8.13
N LEU A 274 28.51 -0.75 -7.46
CA LEU A 274 29.64 -1.53 -8.00
C LEU A 274 29.19 -2.67 -8.92
N LYS A 275 27.86 -2.80 -9.13
CA LYS A 275 27.26 -3.85 -9.97
C LYS A 275 27.75 -5.26 -9.61
N LEU A 276 28.10 -5.49 -8.33
CA LEU A 276 28.48 -6.81 -7.86
C LEU A 276 27.28 -7.74 -7.90
N PRO A 277 27.37 -8.89 -8.56
CA PRO A 277 26.29 -9.84 -8.59
C PRO A 277 26.07 -10.44 -7.19
N SER A 278 24.82 -10.49 -6.74
CA SER A 278 24.46 -11.34 -5.61
C SER A 278 24.45 -12.79 -6.09
N LEU A 279 25.24 -13.63 -5.43
CA LEU A 279 25.35 -15.06 -5.74
C LEU A 279 24.44 -15.92 -4.84
N ASP A 280 23.55 -15.33 -4.09
CA ASP A 280 22.51 -16.02 -3.34
C ASP A 280 21.29 -16.34 -4.23
N ALA A 281 20.64 -17.47 -3.98
CA ALA A 281 19.55 -17.94 -4.81
C ALA A 281 18.41 -16.92 -4.99
N PRO A 282 17.91 -16.21 -3.93
CA PRO A 282 16.87 -15.19 -4.11
C PRO A 282 17.25 -14.04 -5.04
N ALA A 283 18.51 -13.59 -5.01
CA ALA A 283 18.96 -12.52 -5.88
C ALA A 283 19.09 -12.97 -7.33
N VAL A 284 19.49 -14.21 -7.56
CA VAL A 284 19.53 -14.83 -8.89
C VAL A 284 18.10 -14.92 -9.44
N GLY A 285 17.13 -15.41 -8.66
CA GLY A 285 15.73 -15.47 -9.06
C GLY A 285 15.15 -14.10 -9.37
N ALA A 286 15.41 -13.11 -8.53
CA ALA A 286 14.98 -11.74 -8.77
C ALA A 286 15.59 -11.16 -10.06
N ALA A 287 16.91 -11.36 -10.30
CA ALA A 287 17.57 -10.88 -11.49
C ALA A 287 17.01 -11.49 -12.79
N LEU A 288 16.66 -12.77 -12.75
CA LEU A 288 16.16 -13.49 -13.92
C LEU A 288 14.68 -13.20 -14.23
N PHE A 289 13.84 -13.13 -13.23
CA PHE A 289 12.38 -13.18 -13.41
C PHE A 289 11.61 -11.94 -12.89
N ALA A 290 12.21 -11.06 -12.06
CA ALA A 290 11.52 -9.87 -11.56
C ALA A 290 11.01 -8.93 -12.68
N PRO A 291 11.73 -8.68 -13.78
CA PRO A 291 11.23 -7.86 -14.87
C PRO A 291 9.90 -8.33 -15.45
N GLY A 292 9.72 -9.65 -15.54
CA GLY A 292 8.48 -10.26 -16.02
C GLY A 292 7.33 -10.18 -15.00
N ALA A 293 7.63 -10.08 -13.71
CA ALA A 293 6.63 -10.04 -12.63
C ALA A 293 6.10 -8.61 -12.36
N ILE A 294 6.91 -7.57 -12.55
CA ILE A 294 6.55 -6.19 -12.21
C ILE A 294 5.34 -5.70 -13.02
N LYS A 295 5.31 -5.93 -14.34
CA LYS A 295 4.22 -5.48 -15.21
C LYS A 295 2.83 -6.05 -14.83
N PRO A 296 2.66 -7.35 -14.55
CA PRO A 296 1.40 -7.87 -14.01
C PRO A 296 0.97 -7.19 -12.71
N PHE A 297 1.90 -6.97 -11.77
CA PHE A 297 1.58 -6.30 -10.50
C PHE A 297 1.21 -4.83 -10.70
N GLU A 298 1.89 -4.09 -11.56
CA GLU A 298 1.56 -2.70 -11.91
C GLU A 298 0.10 -2.60 -12.40
N ARG A 299 -0.32 -3.51 -13.28
CA ARG A 299 -1.70 -3.54 -13.78
C ARG A 299 -2.72 -3.84 -12.68
N VAL A 300 -2.43 -4.81 -11.82
CA VAL A 300 -3.33 -5.17 -10.70
C VAL A 300 -3.46 -4.00 -9.74
N LEU A 301 -2.36 -3.36 -9.37
CA LEU A 301 -2.36 -2.17 -8.49
C LEU A 301 -3.13 -1.01 -9.11
N TYR A 302 -2.95 -0.76 -10.41
CA TYR A 302 -3.71 0.29 -11.12
C TYR A 302 -5.22 0.09 -10.97
N TYR A 303 -5.73 -1.11 -11.24
CA TYR A 303 -7.16 -1.37 -11.16
C TYR A 303 -7.69 -1.41 -9.71
N ALA A 304 -6.90 -1.90 -8.77
CA ALA A 304 -7.26 -1.91 -7.36
C ALA A 304 -7.37 -0.48 -6.80
N GLU A 305 -6.39 0.37 -7.09
CA GLU A 305 -6.39 1.77 -6.67
C GLU A 305 -7.51 2.57 -7.36
N LEU A 306 -7.74 2.31 -8.64
CA LEU A 306 -8.85 2.92 -9.38
C LEU A 306 -10.21 2.53 -8.75
N ALA A 307 -10.41 1.26 -8.43
CA ALA A 307 -11.61 0.78 -7.76
C ALA A 307 -11.83 1.48 -6.41
N ARG A 308 -10.78 1.61 -5.60
CA ARG A 308 -10.83 2.31 -4.30
C ARG A 308 -11.22 3.78 -4.42
N ARG A 309 -10.77 4.46 -5.46
CA ARG A 309 -11.09 5.89 -5.68
C ARG A 309 -12.51 6.11 -6.18
N TYR A 310 -13.06 5.17 -6.93
CA TYR A 310 -14.46 5.22 -7.39
C TYR A 310 -15.45 4.57 -6.43
N MET A 311 -14.98 3.66 -5.59
CA MET A 311 -15.76 3.02 -4.53
C MET A 311 -15.07 3.30 -3.18
N PRO A 312 -15.10 4.54 -2.66
CA PRO A 312 -14.46 4.85 -1.39
C PRO A 312 -15.06 3.98 -0.29
N PRO A 313 -14.24 3.45 0.63
CA PRO A 313 -14.76 2.72 1.79
C PRO A 313 -15.73 3.63 2.53
N GLY A 314 -16.85 3.05 2.98
CA GLY A 314 -17.85 3.78 3.76
C GLY A 314 -17.17 4.53 4.88
N LEU A 315 -17.49 5.81 5.01
CA LEU A 315 -16.81 6.82 5.81
C LEU A 315 -16.28 6.26 7.14
N LEU A 316 -14.97 6.01 7.19
CA LEU A 316 -14.25 6.08 8.45
C LEU A 316 -14.44 7.51 8.99
N PRO A 317 -14.71 7.70 10.29
CA PRO A 317 -14.73 9.04 10.87
C PRO A 317 -13.42 9.71 10.45
N ARG A 318 -13.49 10.78 9.67
CA ARG A 318 -12.32 11.62 9.40
C ARG A 318 -11.73 11.96 10.75
N ALA A 319 -10.49 11.55 11.00
CA ALA A 319 -9.70 12.10 12.09
C ALA A 319 -9.64 13.61 11.82
N THR A 320 -10.46 14.36 12.52
CA THR A 320 -10.49 15.81 12.49
C THR A 320 -9.23 16.30 13.17
N THR A 321 -8.14 16.44 12.43
CA THR A 321 -7.02 17.31 12.79
C THR A 321 -7.49 18.77 12.59
N GLY A 322 -8.31 19.23 13.50
CA GLY A 322 -8.78 20.59 13.57
C GLY A 322 -9.07 20.90 15.01
N THR A 323 -8.41 21.90 15.56
CA THR A 323 -8.72 22.54 16.84
C THR A 323 -10.21 22.92 16.87
N ASN A 324 -11.03 21.97 17.29
CA ASN A 324 -12.46 22.21 17.47
C ASN A 324 -12.69 22.92 18.80
N ARG A 325 -13.10 24.18 18.70
CA ARG A 325 -13.92 24.79 19.76
C ARG A 325 -15.09 23.85 20.02
N VAL A 326 -15.14 23.32 21.22
CA VAL A 326 -16.23 22.47 21.72
C VAL A 326 -17.52 23.31 21.67
N ARG A 327 -18.24 23.28 20.55
CA ARG A 327 -19.67 23.54 20.53
C ARG A 327 -20.33 22.30 21.11
N ARG A 328 -21.32 22.46 21.99
CA ARG A 328 -22.11 21.39 22.58
C ARG A 328 -22.38 20.33 21.52
N ALA A 329 -21.87 19.12 21.73
CA ALA A 329 -22.00 18.01 20.83
C ALA A 329 -23.46 17.65 20.69
N GLY A 330 -24.10 18.04 19.58
CA GLY A 330 -25.31 17.42 19.12
C GLY A 330 -24.97 16.03 18.64
N GLU A 331 -25.77 15.05 18.98
CA GLU A 331 -25.65 13.69 18.46
C GLU A 331 -26.16 13.68 17.02
N ASP A 332 -25.35 13.25 16.08
CA ASP A 332 -25.69 13.14 14.66
C ASP A 332 -26.57 11.91 14.48
N ILE A 333 -27.88 12.05 14.74
CA ILE A 333 -28.87 10.99 14.54
C ILE A 333 -29.06 10.82 13.04
N ARG A 334 -28.41 9.84 12.46
CA ARG A 334 -28.63 9.43 11.07
C ARG A 334 -29.95 8.66 11.01
N PHE A 335 -30.98 9.30 10.50
CA PHE A 335 -32.21 8.61 10.13
C PHE A 335 -31.93 7.72 8.92
N PRO A 336 -32.02 6.38 9.01
CA PRO A 336 -31.90 5.51 7.86
C PRO A 336 -33.06 5.84 6.90
N LYS A 337 -32.72 6.31 5.70
CA LYS A 337 -33.70 6.38 4.63
C LYS A 337 -34.00 4.93 4.24
N GLU A 338 -35.18 4.45 4.46
CA GLU A 338 -35.61 3.05 4.24
C GLU A 338 -35.37 2.55 2.80
N ARG A 339 -35.07 3.43 1.84
CA ARG A 339 -34.76 3.12 0.44
C ARG A 339 -33.63 4.02 -0.11
N ALA A 340 -32.56 4.18 0.65
CA ALA A 340 -31.43 4.94 0.14
C ALA A 340 -30.75 4.15 -0.99
N LEU A 341 -30.74 4.72 -2.20
CA LEU A 341 -29.98 4.19 -3.34
C LEU A 341 -28.68 4.98 -3.50
N PRO A 342 -27.57 4.33 -3.85
CA PRO A 342 -26.32 5.02 -4.20
C PRO A 342 -26.50 5.86 -5.47
N ARG A 343 -25.56 6.77 -5.74
CA ARG A 343 -25.59 7.58 -6.97
C ARG A 343 -25.43 6.73 -8.23
N PHE A 344 -24.64 5.68 -8.14
CA PHE A 344 -24.44 4.70 -9.19
C PHE A 344 -24.51 3.29 -8.61
N LEU A 345 -25.28 2.41 -9.25
CA LEU A 345 -25.36 0.99 -8.92
C LEU A 345 -25.57 0.17 -10.19
N LEU A 346 -24.70 -0.79 -10.40
CA LEU A 346 -24.89 -1.88 -11.34
C LEU A 346 -25.12 -3.16 -10.52
N ARG A 347 -26.35 -3.70 -10.58
CA ARG A 347 -26.72 -4.89 -9.78
C ARG A 347 -26.12 -6.16 -10.32
N ASN A 348 -26.21 -6.35 -11.65
CA ASN A 348 -25.70 -7.54 -12.32
C ASN A 348 -25.19 -7.22 -13.73
N ALA A 349 -24.02 -7.75 -14.10
CA ALA A 349 -23.55 -7.76 -15.48
C ALA A 349 -23.14 -9.16 -15.89
N GLU A 350 -23.66 -9.62 -17.02
CA GLU A 350 -23.33 -10.87 -17.65
C GLU A 350 -22.52 -10.61 -18.91
N LEU A 351 -21.34 -11.18 -18.98
CA LEU A 351 -20.37 -10.94 -20.04
C LEU A 351 -20.12 -12.25 -20.79
N SER A 352 -20.19 -12.23 -22.08
CA SER A 352 -19.78 -13.35 -22.92
C SER A 352 -18.69 -12.89 -23.87
N PHE A 353 -17.54 -13.52 -23.82
CA PHE A 353 -16.39 -13.14 -24.60
C PHE A 353 -15.68 -14.34 -25.23
N LEU A 354 -14.99 -14.05 -26.32
CA LEU A 354 -14.17 -15.02 -27.05
C LEU A 354 -12.70 -14.65 -26.83
N LEU A 355 -11.91 -15.60 -26.39
CA LEU A 355 -10.46 -15.48 -26.38
C LEU A 355 -9.88 -16.49 -27.39
N HIS A 356 -8.75 -16.09 -27.98
CA HIS A 356 -7.97 -16.92 -28.88
C HIS A 356 -6.69 -17.36 -28.15
N PRO A 357 -6.75 -18.37 -27.29
CA PRO A 357 -5.55 -18.82 -26.61
C PRO A 357 -4.59 -19.41 -27.64
N ASN A 358 -3.37 -18.88 -27.71
CA ASN A 358 -2.28 -19.37 -28.56
C ASN A 358 -2.60 -19.35 -30.08
N ASP A 359 -3.35 -18.34 -30.55
CA ASP A 359 -3.84 -18.27 -31.94
C ASP A 359 -4.67 -19.48 -32.40
N ALA A 360 -5.16 -20.27 -31.45
CA ALA A 360 -6.04 -21.40 -31.72
C ALA A 360 -7.48 -20.96 -31.96
N GLN A 361 -8.36 -21.92 -32.15
CA GLN A 361 -9.80 -21.66 -32.32
C GLN A 361 -10.36 -20.83 -31.15
N PRO A 362 -11.24 -19.85 -31.44
CA PRO A 362 -11.83 -18.99 -30.41
C PRO A 362 -12.61 -19.82 -29.39
N GLN A 363 -12.31 -19.64 -28.13
CA GLN A 363 -13.00 -20.31 -27.02
C GLN A 363 -13.91 -19.33 -26.30
N ARG A 364 -15.09 -19.81 -25.90
CA ARG A 364 -16.07 -18.99 -25.18
C ARG A 364 -15.81 -18.98 -23.68
N TYR A 365 -15.88 -17.79 -23.12
CA TYR A 365 -15.75 -17.52 -21.70
C TYR A 365 -16.97 -16.75 -21.22
N ALA A 366 -17.35 -16.96 -19.96
CA ALA A 366 -18.40 -16.23 -19.29
C ALA A 366 -17.83 -15.41 -18.14
N GLY A 367 -18.36 -14.21 -17.95
CA GLY A 367 -18.05 -13.35 -16.83
C GLY A 367 -19.30 -12.84 -16.14
N VAL A 368 -19.22 -12.64 -14.84
CA VAL A 368 -20.28 -12.05 -14.02
C VAL A 368 -19.68 -10.98 -13.13
N LEU A 369 -20.36 -9.84 -13.03
CA LEU A 369 -20.02 -8.76 -12.10
C LEU A 369 -21.30 -8.37 -11.35
N THR A 370 -21.25 -8.33 -10.03
CA THR A 370 -22.42 -7.99 -9.22
C THR A 370 -22.11 -6.88 -8.22
N GLY A 371 -23.07 -5.99 -8.01
CA GLY A 371 -23.03 -5.00 -6.94
C GLY A 371 -21.98 -3.91 -7.12
N LEU A 372 -21.64 -3.52 -8.36
CA LEU A 372 -20.73 -2.39 -8.59
C LEU A 372 -21.44 -1.09 -8.24
N THR A 373 -20.92 -0.35 -7.27
CA THR A 373 -21.60 0.83 -6.73
C THR A 373 -20.63 1.94 -6.35
N SER A 374 -21.11 3.19 -6.44
CA SER A 374 -20.38 4.36 -5.94
C SER A 374 -20.41 4.51 -4.41
N ASP A 375 -21.31 3.79 -3.72
CA ASP A 375 -21.44 3.83 -2.26
C ASP A 375 -21.79 2.44 -1.72
N PRO A 376 -20.76 1.63 -1.45
CA PRO A 376 -20.94 0.27 -0.92
C PRO A 376 -21.71 0.23 0.42
N ALA A 377 -21.52 1.23 1.28
CA ALA A 377 -22.16 1.28 2.58
C ALA A 377 -23.68 1.48 2.47
N VAL A 378 -24.14 2.24 1.47
CA VAL A 378 -25.56 2.44 1.17
C VAL A 378 -26.18 1.20 0.52
N TYR A 379 -25.45 0.57 -0.40
CA TYR A 379 -25.92 -0.65 -1.06
C TYR A 379 -25.98 -1.85 -0.12
N GLY A 380 -25.06 -1.92 0.84
CA GLY A 380 -25.05 -2.96 1.88
C GLY A 380 -24.55 -4.33 1.44
N ARG A 381 -23.98 -4.44 0.22
CA ARG A 381 -23.37 -5.67 -0.32
C ARG A 381 -22.03 -5.36 -0.97
N PRO A 382 -21.04 -6.26 -0.87
CA PRO A 382 -19.78 -6.08 -1.56
C PRO A 382 -19.95 -6.25 -3.07
N THR A 383 -19.02 -5.67 -3.84
CA THR A 383 -18.90 -5.94 -5.27
C THR A 383 -18.20 -7.28 -5.45
N SER A 384 -18.78 -8.19 -6.26
CA SER A 384 -18.12 -9.44 -6.65
C SER A 384 -18.00 -9.55 -8.15
N PHE A 385 -16.94 -10.20 -8.60
CA PHE A 385 -16.74 -10.50 -10.01
C PHE A 385 -16.19 -11.91 -10.19
N GLY A 386 -16.49 -12.51 -11.33
CA GLY A 386 -15.98 -13.82 -11.71
C GLY A 386 -15.89 -13.96 -13.20
N ALA A 387 -14.98 -14.81 -13.65
CA ALA A 387 -14.88 -15.24 -15.04
C ALA A 387 -14.50 -16.73 -15.10
N SER A 388 -15.09 -17.47 -16.02
CA SER A 388 -14.84 -18.88 -16.18
C SER A 388 -14.87 -19.29 -17.65
N GLY A 389 -14.11 -20.33 -17.96
CA GLY A 389 -14.04 -20.93 -19.30
C GLY A 389 -13.01 -22.06 -19.31
N PRO A 390 -12.70 -22.62 -20.47
CA PRO A 390 -11.90 -23.84 -20.57
C PRO A 390 -10.53 -23.78 -19.94
N GLN A 391 -9.89 -22.59 -19.97
CA GLN A 391 -8.52 -22.38 -19.47
C GLN A 391 -8.43 -21.28 -18.44
N LEU A 392 -9.54 -20.58 -18.12
CA LEU A 392 -9.59 -19.45 -17.19
C LEU A 392 -10.59 -19.71 -16.09
N VAL A 393 -10.13 -19.56 -14.86
CA VAL A 393 -10.99 -19.36 -13.68
C VAL A 393 -10.46 -18.14 -12.96
N ALA A 394 -11.32 -17.13 -12.80
CA ALA A 394 -10.96 -15.90 -12.08
C ALA A 394 -12.15 -15.43 -11.24
N GLY A 395 -11.86 -14.74 -10.17
CA GLY A 395 -12.89 -14.11 -9.33
C GLY A 395 -12.29 -13.23 -8.24
N GLY A 396 -13.14 -12.42 -7.66
CA GLY A 396 -12.74 -11.52 -6.59
C GLY A 396 -13.92 -10.85 -5.91
N LEU A 397 -13.59 -10.21 -4.81
CA LEU A 397 -14.51 -9.50 -3.94
C LEU A 397 -13.89 -8.17 -3.52
N LEU A 398 -14.63 -7.08 -3.72
CA LEU A 398 -14.28 -5.76 -3.22
C LEU A 398 -15.22 -5.44 -2.05
N ASN A 399 -14.72 -5.56 -0.84
CA ASN A 399 -15.49 -5.34 0.37
C ASN A 399 -15.15 -4.00 1.01
N HIS A 400 -15.93 -2.98 0.65
CA HIS A 400 -15.80 -1.61 1.13
C HIS A 400 -17.01 -1.18 1.98
N LEU A 401 -17.69 -2.12 2.61
CA LEU A 401 -18.94 -1.84 3.33
C LEU A 401 -18.71 -1.00 4.58
N ARG A 402 -17.77 -1.40 5.41
CA ARG A 402 -17.46 -0.73 6.69
C ARG A 402 -16.02 -1.01 7.11
N GLY A 403 -15.42 -0.05 7.84
CA GLY A 403 -14.10 -0.22 8.41
C GLY A 403 -12.97 -0.22 7.37
N ILE A 404 -12.01 -1.10 7.55
CA ILE A 404 -10.87 -1.23 6.64
C ILE A 404 -11.33 -1.98 5.38
N PRO A 405 -11.13 -1.43 4.16
CA PRO A 405 -11.50 -2.09 2.93
C PRO A 405 -10.64 -3.35 2.70
N VAL A 406 -11.28 -4.42 2.26
CA VAL A 406 -10.61 -5.69 1.94
C VAL A 406 -10.95 -6.08 0.52
N ASP A 407 -9.94 -6.07 -0.35
CA ASP A 407 -10.07 -6.43 -1.76
C ASP A 407 -9.32 -7.73 -2.03
N THR A 408 -10.01 -8.71 -2.58
CA THR A 408 -9.43 -9.99 -2.95
C THR A 408 -9.68 -10.28 -4.41
N ALA A 409 -8.69 -10.84 -5.08
CA ALA A 409 -8.83 -11.35 -6.43
C ALA A 409 -7.93 -12.57 -6.64
N GLY A 410 -8.38 -13.48 -7.47
CA GLY A 410 -7.61 -14.64 -7.87
C GLY A 410 -7.91 -14.99 -9.33
N ALA A 411 -6.90 -15.49 -10.04
CA ALA A 411 -7.05 -15.99 -11.38
C ALA A 411 -6.11 -17.18 -11.61
N THR A 412 -6.61 -18.19 -12.29
CA THR A 412 -5.82 -19.30 -12.83
C THR A 412 -6.07 -19.37 -14.32
N LEU A 413 -4.99 -19.37 -15.09
CA LEU A 413 -5.04 -19.40 -16.53
C LEU A 413 -4.09 -20.51 -17.02
N GLY A 414 -4.65 -21.53 -17.66
CA GLY A 414 -3.94 -22.75 -18.05
C GLY A 414 -3.67 -22.82 -19.55
N GLY A 415 -2.59 -23.50 -19.93
CA GLY A 415 -2.28 -23.82 -21.33
C GLY A 415 -1.96 -22.62 -22.23
N ILE A 416 -1.59 -21.48 -21.65
CA ILE A 416 -1.25 -20.30 -22.43
C ILE A 416 0.19 -20.38 -22.89
N GLN A 417 0.42 -20.12 -24.16
CA GLN A 417 1.74 -19.93 -24.73
C GLN A 417 2.27 -18.58 -24.28
N LEU A 418 3.24 -18.59 -23.38
CA LEU A 418 3.91 -17.38 -22.95
C LEU A 418 4.97 -16.96 -24.00
N PRO A 419 5.09 -15.65 -24.31
CA PRO A 419 6.09 -15.20 -25.24
C PRO A 419 7.50 -15.43 -24.68
N ALA A 420 8.40 -15.84 -25.57
CA ALA A 420 9.81 -15.96 -25.21
C ALA A 420 10.39 -14.60 -24.83
N PHE A 421 11.20 -14.55 -23.78
CA PHE A 421 11.82 -13.34 -23.29
C PHE A 421 13.34 -13.50 -23.08
N ALA A 422 14.07 -12.42 -23.29
CA ALA A 422 15.51 -12.39 -23.00
C ALA A 422 15.74 -12.35 -21.49
N VAL A 423 16.70 -13.13 -21.00
CA VAL A 423 17.09 -13.14 -19.59
C VAL A 423 18.03 -11.96 -19.32
N PRO A 424 17.68 -11.02 -18.44
CA PRO A 424 18.49 -9.82 -18.21
C PRO A 424 19.91 -10.15 -17.74
N GLY A 425 20.90 -9.54 -18.39
CA GLY A 425 22.33 -9.71 -18.03
C GLY A 425 22.97 -11.02 -18.46
N VAL A 426 22.23 -11.90 -19.15
CA VAL A 426 22.75 -13.15 -19.70
C VAL A 426 22.27 -13.26 -21.17
N PRO A 427 23.12 -13.62 -22.12
CA PRO A 427 22.71 -13.74 -23.53
C PRO A 427 21.94 -15.05 -23.79
N LEU A 428 20.89 -15.22 -23.02
CA LEU A 428 19.98 -16.37 -23.10
C LEU A 428 18.55 -15.90 -23.27
N ARG A 429 17.77 -16.68 -23.97
CA ARG A 429 16.35 -16.48 -24.16
C ARG A 429 15.60 -17.69 -23.60
N LEU A 430 14.60 -17.41 -22.79
CA LEU A 430 13.70 -18.42 -22.25
C LEU A 430 12.37 -18.37 -23.00
N ASP A 431 11.97 -19.48 -23.60
CA ASP A 431 10.64 -19.74 -24.09
C ASP A 431 9.93 -20.63 -23.05
N PRO A 432 9.00 -20.10 -22.26
CA PRO A 432 8.29 -20.88 -21.25
C PRO A 432 7.36 -21.94 -21.87
N GLY A 433 7.02 -21.84 -23.17
CA GLY A 433 6.05 -22.72 -23.79
C GLY A 433 4.65 -22.58 -23.18
N ALA A 434 3.87 -23.65 -23.23
CA ALA A 434 2.55 -23.69 -22.61
C ALA A 434 2.68 -23.76 -21.08
N ALA A 435 2.12 -22.76 -20.40
CA ALA A 435 2.24 -22.62 -18.97
C ALA A 435 0.87 -22.45 -18.28
N VAL A 436 0.84 -22.82 -17.01
CA VAL A 436 -0.24 -22.45 -16.07
C VAL A 436 0.23 -21.23 -15.28
N THR A 437 -0.55 -20.17 -15.33
CA THR A 437 -0.31 -18.97 -14.54
C THR A 437 -1.36 -18.84 -13.44
N GLN A 438 -0.93 -18.45 -12.27
CA GLN A 438 -1.79 -18.19 -11.11
C GLN A 438 -1.52 -16.80 -10.56
N LEU A 439 -2.57 -16.05 -10.34
CA LEU A 439 -2.53 -14.75 -9.66
C LEU A 439 -3.41 -14.81 -8.43
N GLY A 440 -2.88 -14.38 -7.30
CA GLY A 440 -3.62 -14.14 -6.07
C GLY A 440 -3.33 -12.72 -5.60
N PHE A 441 -4.35 -12.02 -5.14
CA PHE A 441 -4.25 -10.64 -4.67
C PHE A 441 -5.13 -10.46 -3.45
N ASN A 442 -4.59 -9.85 -2.41
CA ASN A 442 -5.29 -9.43 -1.21
C ASN A 442 -4.77 -8.06 -0.79
N LEU A 443 -5.67 -7.11 -0.63
CA LEU A 443 -5.37 -5.77 -0.18
C LEU A 443 -6.27 -5.45 1.01
N ASN A 444 -5.67 -5.36 2.19
CA ASN A 444 -6.35 -5.06 3.45
C ASN A 444 -5.89 -3.69 3.96
N GLY A 445 -6.74 -2.68 3.83
CA GLY A 445 -6.34 -1.29 4.02
C GLY A 445 -5.18 -0.95 3.08
N ASP A 446 -4.05 -0.55 3.64
CA ASP A 446 -2.84 -0.23 2.89
C ASP A 446 -1.82 -1.39 2.84
N THR A 447 -2.21 -2.57 3.33
CA THR A 447 -1.34 -3.75 3.31
C THR A 447 -1.68 -4.65 2.14
N ILE A 448 -0.71 -4.88 1.26
CA ILE A 448 -0.84 -5.72 0.08
C ILE A 448 -0.17 -7.08 0.30
N HIS A 449 -0.85 -8.13 -0.16
CA HIS A 449 -0.31 -9.46 -0.38
C HIS A 449 -0.72 -9.94 -1.77
N ALA A 450 0.23 -10.02 -2.68
CA ALA A 450 -0.05 -10.56 -4.00
C ALA A 450 0.95 -11.67 -4.34
N ARG A 451 0.48 -12.66 -5.08
CA ARG A 451 1.26 -13.80 -5.55
C ARG A 451 1.00 -14.00 -7.03
N PHE A 452 2.07 -14.13 -7.78
CA PHE A 452 2.03 -14.50 -9.18
C PHE A 452 2.92 -15.73 -9.39
N ALA A 453 2.39 -16.79 -9.94
CA ALA A 453 3.12 -18.02 -10.19
C ALA A 453 2.96 -18.48 -11.66
N ILE A 454 4.04 -18.97 -12.23
CA ILE A 454 4.10 -19.56 -13.57
C ILE A 454 4.65 -20.95 -13.41
N ARG A 455 3.96 -21.95 -13.95
CA ARG A 455 4.43 -23.33 -14.05
C ARG A 455 4.38 -23.80 -15.48
N SER A 456 5.49 -24.28 -15.98
CA SER A 456 5.60 -24.89 -17.30
C SER A 456 6.40 -26.17 -17.25
N THR A 457 6.03 -27.13 -18.06
CA THR A 457 6.74 -28.41 -18.21
C THR A 457 7.50 -28.50 -19.53
N ASN A 458 7.35 -27.50 -20.41
CA ASN A 458 7.93 -27.50 -21.77
C ASN A 458 8.79 -26.27 -22.05
N ALA A 459 9.43 -25.73 -21.02
CA ALA A 459 10.32 -24.57 -21.15
C ALA A 459 11.53 -24.92 -22.01
N ARG A 460 11.90 -24.01 -22.91
CA ARG A 460 13.06 -24.14 -23.81
C ARG A 460 13.99 -22.97 -23.65
N TRP A 461 15.28 -23.26 -23.68
CA TRP A 461 16.32 -22.27 -23.61
C TRP A 461 17.00 -22.13 -24.97
N THR A 462 17.26 -20.90 -25.40
CA THR A 462 18.01 -20.62 -26.62
C THR A 462 19.13 -19.63 -26.32
N ARG A 463 20.23 -19.74 -27.04
CA ARG A 463 21.32 -18.77 -26.97
C ARG A 463 20.99 -17.57 -27.87
N ASP A 464 21.21 -16.37 -27.39
CA ASP A 464 21.04 -15.16 -28.19
C ASP A 464 22.29 -14.95 -29.07
N SER A 465 22.15 -14.27 -30.21
CA SER A 465 23.22 -14.02 -31.19
C SER A 465 24.42 -13.24 -30.64
N GLY A 466 24.25 -12.59 -29.47
CA GLY A 466 25.32 -11.90 -28.74
C GLY A 466 26.12 -12.78 -27.77
N PHE A 467 25.99 -14.11 -27.84
CA PHE A 467 26.69 -15.04 -26.96
C PHE A 467 28.19 -15.06 -27.32
N ALA A 468 28.96 -14.18 -26.69
CA ALA A 468 30.42 -14.29 -26.73
C ALA A 468 30.82 -15.55 -25.96
N ASN A 469 31.75 -16.35 -26.55
CA ASN A 469 32.31 -17.55 -25.93
C ASN A 469 33.02 -17.15 -24.61
N GLY A 470 32.30 -17.13 -23.53
CA GLY A 470 32.78 -16.78 -22.20
C GLY A 470 32.45 -17.85 -21.20
N THR A 471 33.37 -18.16 -20.33
CA THR A 471 33.32 -19.24 -19.32
C THR A 471 32.02 -19.23 -18.51
N ILE A 472 31.46 -18.06 -18.23
CA ILE A 472 30.28 -17.89 -17.40
C ILE A 472 28.98 -18.15 -18.16
N GLY A 473 28.87 -17.61 -19.38
CA GLY A 473 27.70 -17.87 -20.23
C GLY A 473 27.57 -19.37 -20.54
N ASP A 474 28.66 -20.04 -20.88
CA ASP A 474 28.66 -21.48 -21.09
C ASP A 474 28.30 -22.28 -19.85
N LEU A 475 28.70 -21.81 -18.67
CA LEU A 475 28.35 -22.46 -17.40
C LEU A 475 26.86 -22.35 -17.11
N ILE A 476 26.27 -21.16 -17.28
CA ILE A 476 24.83 -20.96 -17.12
C ILE A 476 24.06 -21.78 -18.14
N TRP A 477 24.51 -21.78 -19.40
CA TRP A 477 23.89 -22.59 -20.45
C TRP A 477 23.86 -24.07 -20.11
N ARG A 478 24.97 -24.66 -19.69
CA ARG A 478 25.05 -26.06 -19.28
C ARG A 478 24.14 -26.36 -18.07
N THR A 479 23.87 -25.36 -17.24
CA THR A 479 22.99 -25.52 -16.08
C THR A 479 21.53 -25.49 -16.48
N VAL A 480 21.11 -24.61 -17.40
CA VAL A 480 19.70 -24.37 -17.71
C VAL A 480 19.21 -25.17 -18.92
N SER A 481 20.09 -25.49 -19.89
CA SER A 481 19.68 -26.12 -21.16
C SER A 481 18.99 -27.47 -21.03
N GLY A 482 19.24 -28.20 -19.94
CA GLY A 482 18.59 -29.47 -19.64
C GLY A 482 17.31 -29.35 -18.81
N ILE A 483 16.90 -28.12 -18.44
CA ILE A 483 15.76 -27.91 -17.56
C ILE A 483 14.55 -27.51 -18.40
N SER A 484 13.57 -28.41 -18.50
CA SER A 484 12.28 -28.17 -19.17
C SER A 484 11.16 -27.77 -18.21
N ASN A 485 11.30 -28.08 -16.92
CA ASN A 485 10.32 -27.70 -15.91
C ASN A 485 10.70 -26.34 -15.33
N LEU A 486 9.79 -25.37 -15.45
CA LEU A 486 9.93 -24.03 -14.91
C LEU A 486 8.84 -23.76 -13.89
N ASP A 487 9.23 -23.46 -12.67
CA ASP A 487 8.35 -22.97 -11.61
C ASP A 487 8.91 -21.62 -11.11
N VAL A 488 8.15 -20.56 -11.36
CA VAL A 488 8.52 -19.19 -10.94
C VAL A 488 7.41 -18.64 -10.08
N GLU A 489 7.76 -18.14 -8.92
CA GLU A 489 6.84 -17.49 -8.01
C GLU A 489 7.35 -16.10 -7.63
N ALA A 490 6.54 -15.07 -7.88
CA ALA A 490 6.74 -13.71 -7.43
C ALA A 490 5.72 -13.38 -6.34
N ARG A 491 6.18 -12.85 -5.22
CA ARG A 491 5.36 -12.39 -4.09
C ARG A 491 5.60 -10.91 -3.87
N LEU A 492 4.52 -10.17 -3.73
CA LEU A 492 4.51 -8.78 -3.35
C LEU A 492 3.84 -8.68 -1.98
N SER A 493 4.48 -8.02 -1.02
CA SER A 493 3.96 -7.90 0.35
C SER A 493 4.41 -6.60 1.01
N GLY A 494 3.64 -6.13 1.98
CA GLY A 494 3.96 -4.93 2.75
C GLY A 494 2.98 -3.78 2.53
N GLU A 495 3.44 -2.55 2.74
CA GLU A 495 2.62 -1.36 2.52
C GLU A 495 2.47 -1.07 1.03
N LEU A 496 1.27 -0.66 0.60
CA LEU A 496 0.92 -0.40 -0.80
C LEU A 496 1.89 0.59 -1.49
N HIS A 497 2.37 1.58 -0.75
CA HIS A 497 3.29 2.59 -1.29
C HIS A 497 4.77 2.16 -1.29
N ARG A 498 5.11 1.10 -0.54
CA ARG A 498 6.49 0.57 -0.43
C ARG A 498 6.47 -0.95 -0.25
N PRO A 499 5.92 -1.69 -1.21
CA PRO A 499 5.87 -3.13 -1.10
C PRO A 499 7.24 -3.76 -1.40
N ASP A 500 7.49 -4.89 -0.74
CA ASP A 500 8.63 -5.75 -0.98
C ASP A 500 8.29 -6.79 -2.05
N LEU A 501 9.13 -6.90 -3.08
CA LEU A 501 9.01 -7.90 -4.13
C LEU A 501 10.05 -9.01 -3.92
N ALA A 502 9.58 -10.23 -3.71
CA ALA A 502 10.40 -11.43 -3.68
C ALA A 502 10.07 -12.32 -4.89
N VAL A 503 11.07 -12.73 -5.63
CA VAL A 503 10.93 -13.64 -6.76
C VAL A 503 11.78 -14.87 -6.51
N ARG A 504 11.22 -16.04 -6.74
CA ARG A 504 11.88 -17.35 -6.58
C ARG A 504 11.57 -18.24 -7.76
N SER A 505 12.52 -19.09 -8.10
CA SER A 505 12.30 -20.15 -9.09
C SER A 505 13.02 -21.43 -8.68
N ASN A 506 12.64 -22.54 -9.31
CA ASN A 506 13.35 -23.81 -9.19
C ASN A 506 14.77 -23.77 -9.75
N LEU A 507 15.14 -22.73 -10.51
CA LEU A 507 16.46 -22.55 -11.11
C LEU A 507 17.44 -21.80 -10.20
N ASP A 508 16.93 -21.05 -9.24
CA ASP A 508 17.72 -20.11 -8.43
C ASP A 508 18.90 -20.78 -7.74
N GLN A 509 18.65 -21.92 -7.10
CA GLN A 509 19.66 -22.65 -6.36
C GLN A 509 20.72 -23.28 -7.29
N ALA A 510 20.29 -23.81 -8.42
CA ALA A 510 21.19 -24.45 -9.38
C ALA A 510 22.14 -23.43 -10.01
N ILE A 511 21.62 -22.28 -10.43
CA ILE A 511 22.44 -21.20 -11.01
C ILE A 511 23.34 -20.55 -9.93
N ALA A 512 22.79 -20.26 -8.75
CA ALA A 512 23.55 -19.66 -7.66
C ALA A 512 24.73 -20.52 -7.20
N SER A 513 24.55 -21.84 -7.07
CA SER A 513 25.62 -22.75 -6.69
C SER A 513 26.75 -22.79 -7.69
N ARG A 514 26.43 -22.79 -8.98
CA ARG A 514 27.41 -22.76 -10.07
C ARG A 514 28.16 -21.44 -10.13
N LEU A 515 27.46 -20.30 -10.00
CA LEU A 515 28.10 -18.99 -9.97
C LEU A 515 29.04 -18.82 -8.76
N ARG A 516 28.66 -19.34 -7.59
CA ARG A 516 29.53 -19.34 -6.42
C ARG A 516 30.81 -20.13 -6.63
N ALA A 517 30.74 -21.26 -7.30
CA ALA A 517 31.89 -22.11 -7.55
C ALA A 517 32.95 -21.40 -8.42
N VAL A 518 32.55 -20.47 -9.30
CA VAL A 518 33.46 -19.78 -10.25
C VAL A 518 33.85 -18.40 -9.75
N LEU A 519 32.95 -17.66 -9.11
CA LEU A 519 33.17 -16.25 -8.76
C LEU A 519 33.24 -15.98 -7.26
N GLY A 520 33.02 -17.00 -6.42
CA GLY A 520 32.80 -16.82 -4.99
C GLY A 520 33.90 -16.08 -4.26
N GLU A 521 35.20 -16.39 -4.53
CA GLU A 521 36.31 -15.73 -3.87
C GLU A 521 36.47 -14.26 -4.27
N GLN A 522 36.27 -13.93 -5.55
CA GLN A 522 36.39 -12.56 -6.05
C GLN A 522 35.29 -11.67 -5.52
N VAL A 523 34.04 -12.19 -5.49
CA VAL A 523 32.90 -11.47 -4.95
C VAL A 523 33.04 -11.29 -3.44
N ALA A 524 33.48 -12.32 -2.70
CA ALA A 524 33.70 -12.23 -1.26
C ALA A 524 34.81 -11.22 -0.89
N ALA A 525 35.85 -11.12 -1.66
CA ALA A 525 36.90 -10.11 -1.46
C ALA A 525 36.36 -8.69 -1.69
N ALA A 526 35.63 -8.48 -2.78
CA ALA A 526 34.99 -7.20 -3.07
C ALA A 526 33.93 -6.81 -2.01
N GLU A 527 33.15 -7.76 -1.54
CA GLU A 527 32.18 -7.51 -0.46
C GLU A 527 32.84 -7.11 0.87
N ARG A 528 33.98 -7.72 1.21
CA ARG A 528 34.75 -7.31 2.40
C ARG A 528 35.22 -5.87 2.27
N GLN A 529 35.81 -5.50 1.15
CA GLN A 529 36.26 -4.12 0.90
C GLN A 529 35.12 -3.11 0.97
N ILE A 530 33.93 -3.44 0.43
CA ILE A 530 32.72 -2.59 0.54
C ILE A 530 32.32 -2.40 2.00
N ARG A 531 32.25 -3.48 2.77
CA ARG A 531 31.90 -3.40 4.19
C ARG A 531 32.88 -2.54 4.95
N GLU A 532 34.16 -2.78 4.78
CA GLU A 532 35.23 -1.99 5.41
C GLU A 532 35.09 -0.50 5.07
N ARG A 533 34.81 -0.18 3.79
CA ARG A 533 34.69 1.21 3.35
C ARG A 533 33.42 1.88 3.89
N VAL A 534 32.27 1.21 3.83
CA VAL A 534 31.02 1.73 4.40
C VAL A 534 31.15 1.88 5.92
N ASP A 535 31.76 0.90 6.59
CA ASP A 535 31.98 0.94 8.02
C ASP A 535 32.91 2.08 8.42
N ALA A 536 33.98 2.32 7.69
CA ALA A 536 34.87 3.46 7.92
C ALA A 536 34.14 4.81 7.81
N LEU A 537 33.24 4.94 6.82
CA LEU A 537 32.46 6.18 6.61
C LEU A 537 31.34 6.39 7.66
N VAL A 538 30.79 5.32 8.18
CA VAL A 538 29.60 5.33 9.02
C VAL A 538 29.95 5.32 10.52
N ASN A 539 30.98 4.58 10.92
CA ASN A 539 31.33 4.37 12.34
C ASN A 539 31.62 5.68 13.09
N ASP A 540 32.28 6.63 12.45
CA ASP A 540 32.54 7.96 13.03
C ASP A 540 31.26 8.71 13.43
N LYS A 541 30.15 8.45 12.75
CA LYS A 541 28.87 9.11 13.03
C LYS A 541 27.96 8.28 13.92
N VAL A 542 28.01 6.97 13.78
CA VAL A 542 27.15 6.04 14.54
C VAL A 542 27.70 5.75 15.93
N GLY A 543 29.03 5.62 16.06
CA GLY A 543 29.68 5.31 17.33
C GLY A 543 29.33 6.28 18.46
N PRO A 544 29.54 7.59 18.27
CA PRO A 544 29.18 8.60 19.27
C PRO A 544 27.69 8.62 19.62
N VAL A 545 26.80 8.43 18.62
CA VAL A 545 25.36 8.38 18.85
C VAL A 545 24.95 7.16 19.67
N ARG A 546 25.54 6.01 19.38
CA ARG A 546 25.31 4.77 20.15
C ARG A 546 25.77 4.90 21.59
N ALA A 547 26.97 5.44 21.79
CA ALA A 547 27.49 5.71 23.13
C ALA A 547 26.59 6.67 23.90
N LYS A 548 26.19 7.77 23.28
CA LYS A 548 25.30 8.76 23.86
C LYS A 548 23.92 8.20 24.25
N VAL A 549 23.32 7.39 23.40
CA VAL A 549 22.03 6.74 23.71
C VAL A 549 22.16 5.78 24.89
N ASN A 550 23.23 4.97 24.93
CA ASN A 550 23.47 4.04 26.03
C ASN A 550 23.74 4.76 27.35
N GLU A 551 24.58 5.80 27.32
CA GLU A 551 24.87 6.64 28.47
C GLU A 551 23.60 7.30 29.01
N LEU A 552 22.84 7.95 28.13
CA LEU A 552 21.59 8.61 28.49
C LEU A 552 20.58 7.65 29.12
N GLN A 553 20.49 6.43 28.58
CA GLN A 553 19.64 5.39 29.16
C GLN A 553 20.08 5.03 30.57
N THR A 554 21.37 4.74 30.76
CA THR A 554 21.92 4.35 32.06
C THR A 554 21.74 5.44 33.09
N GLN A 555 22.07 6.68 32.72
CA GLN A 555 21.95 7.86 33.61
C GLN A 555 20.50 8.11 34.00
N ALA A 556 19.56 8.15 33.03
CA ALA A 556 18.17 8.45 33.32
C ALA A 556 17.51 7.36 34.18
N GLN A 557 17.80 6.09 33.91
CA GLN A 557 17.28 4.98 34.72
C GLN A 557 17.86 4.98 36.14
N ALA A 558 19.16 5.25 36.29
CA ALA A 558 19.81 5.36 37.59
C ALA A 558 19.25 6.52 38.42
N GLN A 559 19.05 7.68 37.81
CA GLN A 559 18.46 8.85 38.49
C GLN A 559 17.03 8.57 38.99
N VAL A 560 16.18 7.96 38.12
CA VAL A 560 14.81 7.59 38.52
C VAL A 560 14.83 6.59 39.66
N ALA A 561 15.65 5.53 39.55
CA ALA A 561 15.79 4.51 40.58
C ALA A 561 16.25 5.08 41.91
N GLN A 562 17.24 5.97 41.90
CA GLN A 562 17.75 6.64 43.10
C GLN A 562 16.67 7.53 43.76
N GLN A 563 15.94 8.32 42.99
CA GLN A 563 14.86 9.14 43.53
C GLN A 563 13.73 8.30 44.13
N ARG A 564 13.37 7.24 43.43
CA ARG A 564 12.36 6.29 43.92
C ARG A 564 12.77 5.61 45.20
N ALA A 565 13.99 5.09 45.27
CA ALA A 565 14.52 4.44 46.49
C ALA A 565 14.52 5.34 47.70
N ARG A 566 14.91 6.63 47.52
CA ARG A 566 14.88 7.64 48.62
C ARG A 566 13.46 7.90 49.14
N LEU A 567 12.48 8.01 48.22
CA LEU A 567 11.07 8.21 48.58
C LEU A 567 10.47 7.00 49.29
N ASP A 568 10.72 5.79 48.77
CA ASP A 568 10.20 4.55 49.31
C ASP A 568 10.79 4.29 50.71
N GLU A 569 12.09 4.58 50.92
CA GLU A 569 12.76 4.42 52.20
C GLU A 569 12.18 5.34 53.27
N LEU A 570 12.08 6.64 52.96
CA LEU A 570 11.50 7.62 53.89
C LEU A 570 10.02 7.34 54.18
N GLN A 571 9.27 6.95 53.19
CA GLN A 571 7.86 6.58 53.37
C GLN A 571 7.74 5.37 54.29
N LYS A 572 8.54 4.33 54.07
CA LYS A 572 8.56 3.14 54.92
C LYS A 572 8.93 3.44 56.36
N GLN A 573 9.97 4.26 56.55
CA GLN A 573 10.40 4.67 57.88
C GLN A 573 9.33 5.47 58.65
N LEU A 574 8.67 6.44 57.95
CA LEU A 574 7.58 7.20 58.51
C LEU A 574 6.36 6.33 58.85
N GLU A 575 5.98 5.43 57.96
CA GLU A 575 4.87 4.51 58.21
C GLU A 575 5.14 3.53 59.36
N GLN A 576 6.37 3.00 59.46
CA GLN A 576 6.78 2.16 60.60
C GLN A 576 6.76 2.91 61.92
N GLN A 577 7.35 4.08 61.98
CA GLN A 577 7.35 4.92 63.19
C GLN A 577 5.93 5.35 63.58
N LEU A 578 5.11 5.68 62.62
CA LEU A 578 3.72 6.04 62.87
C LEU A 578 2.91 4.87 63.44
N ARG A 579 3.07 3.63 62.88
CA ARG A 579 2.42 2.41 63.39
C ARG A 579 2.87 2.09 64.83
N GLN A 580 4.18 2.16 65.11
CA GLN A 580 4.71 1.94 66.44
C GLN A 580 4.17 2.95 67.47
N ARG A 581 3.91 4.20 67.09
CA ARG A 581 3.39 5.23 68.02
C ARG A 581 1.89 5.16 68.23
N ILE A 582 1.13 4.68 67.23
CA ILE A 582 -0.34 4.54 67.35
C ILE A 582 -0.74 3.16 67.96
N GLY A 583 0.24 2.27 68.22
CA GLY A 583 -0.04 0.95 68.82
C GLY A 583 -0.80 -0.01 67.89
N LEU A 584 -0.73 0.19 66.56
CA LEU A 584 -1.30 -0.75 65.59
C LEU A 584 -0.24 -1.85 65.27
N PRO A 585 -0.61 -3.14 65.27
CA PRO A 585 0.28 -4.26 64.95
C PRO A 585 0.83 -4.17 63.51
#